data_0c95e43a307d2ae67b730de16195ef6f
#
_entry.id   0c95e43a307d2ae67b730de16195ef6f
#
_cell.length_a   1.000
_cell.length_b   1.000
_cell.length_c   1.000
_cell.angle_alpha   90.00
_cell.angle_beta   90.00
_cell.angle_gamma   90.00
#
_symmetry.space_group_name_H-M   'P 1'
#
loop_
_entity.id
_entity.type
_entity.pdbx_description
1 polymer ?
#
loop_
_entity_poly.entity_id
_entity_poly.type
_entity_poly.pdbx_seq_one_letter_code
_entity_poly.pdbx_strand_id
1 'polypeptide(L)'
;MVEVELENGIIGVGMSTAGPPGCWLIEHHLKQFAIGQNVTNVELIWDQMWRASIGYGRKGITIHSISAIDLAIWDAMGKDAGKPVYELLGGPLRSSIPLYATSPAAASVKKQGFQGVKIPLPYGPASGQDGLKKNVSLFDEVRNTVGDNFDVMIDCYMGLSVEYAIQLVRALKPFNIRWLEEPLMPDDYAGYSELKKRLPETFISTGEHEYTRYGFAQLIECGIDILQPDLTWCGGMTEVRRITSMAASRDIPVIPHGSGIYAWHHQVSFPNTPFAEFLMLSPKGDVATPQFGSLFINEPLPEDGKLYLSDEPGFGIELNRTTNELHRPFEV
;
A
#
# COMPACT_ATOMS: atom_id res chain seq x y z
N MET A 1 15.01 -2.31 6.83
CA MET A 1 15.31 -0.93 6.46
C MET A 1 16.59 -0.89 5.66
N VAL A 2 16.73 0.07 4.75
CA VAL A 2 17.91 0.31 3.91
C VAL A 2 18.28 1.78 4.00
N GLU A 3 19.56 2.06 4.13
CA GLU A 3 20.14 3.38 3.99
C GLU A 3 21.01 3.41 2.74
N VAL A 4 20.84 4.44 1.92
CA VAL A 4 21.69 4.74 0.76
C VAL A 4 22.43 6.03 1.05
N GLU A 5 23.75 5.95 1.16
CA GLU A 5 24.61 7.11 1.40
C GLU A 5 25.26 7.56 0.08
N LEU A 6 25.14 8.86 -0.22
CA LEU A 6 25.77 9.50 -1.36
C LEU A 6 27.19 9.99 -1.00
N GLU A 7 28.03 10.23 -2.02
CA GLU A 7 29.40 10.72 -1.82
C GLU A 7 29.48 12.03 -1.03
N ASN A 8 28.45 12.86 -1.07
CA ASN A 8 28.36 14.11 -0.31
C ASN A 8 27.82 13.93 1.13
N GLY A 9 27.62 12.68 1.58
CA GLY A 9 27.16 12.34 2.93
C GLY A 9 25.64 12.39 3.13
N ILE A 10 24.85 12.66 2.09
CA ILE A 10 23.38 12.59 2.15
C ILE A 10 22.94 11.13 2.28
N ILE A 11 22.02 10.88 3.22
CA ILE A 11 21.48 9.55 3.48
C ILE A 11 19.99 9.52 3.14
N GLY A 12 19.62 8.66 2.20
CA GLY A 12 18.24 8.31 1.92
C GLY A 12 17.83 7.02 2.64
N VAL A 13 16.55 6.96 3.06
CA VAL A 13 16.01 5.87 3.86
C VAL A 13 14.82 5.21 3.16
N GLY A 14 14.87 3.91 3.02
CA GLY A 14 13.79 3.09 2.51
C GLY A 14 13.52 1.89 3.41
N MET A 15 12.31 1.35 3.35
CA MET A 15 11.96 0.18 4.14
C MET A 15 11.13 -0.84 3.38
N SER A 16 11.09 -2.05 3.93
CA SER A 16 10.21 -3.12 3.49
C SER A 16 10.09 -4.16 4.60
N THR A 17 9.08 -5.01 4.51
CA THR A 17 8.83 -6.10 5.46
C THR A 17 9.57 -7.41 5.11
N ALA A 18 10.59 -7.36 4.24
CA ALA A 18 11.36 -8.55 3.83
C ALA A 18 12.12 -9.24 4.99
N GLY A 19 12.28 -8.56 6.11
CA GLY A 19 12.95 -9.09 7.30
C GLY A 19 14.43 -9.47 7.07
N PRO A 20 15.02 -10.31 7.95
CA PRO A 20 16.41 -10.74 7.83
C PRO A 20 16.78 -11.37 6.48
N PRO A 21 15.94 -12.24 5.85
CA PRO A 21 16.24 -12.76 4.52
C PRO A 21 16.41 -11.69 3.45
N GLY A 22 15.59 -10.63 3.51
CA GLY A 22 15.73 -9.49 2.59
C GLY A 22 17.01 -8.70 2.82
N CYS A 23 17.40 -8.48 4.08
CA CYS A 23 18.68 -7.85 4.40
C CYS A 23 19.85 -8.66 3.84
N TRP A 24 19.82 -9.99 3.99
CA TRP A 24 20.84 -10.87 3.40
C TRP A 24 20.93 -10.73 1.88
N LEU A 25 19.78 -10.74 1.20
CA LEU A 25 19.73 -10.59 -0.24
C LEU A 25 20.29 -9.23 -0.71
N ILE A 26 19.98 -8.17 0.02
CA ILE A 26 20.53 -6.84 -0.27
C ILE A 26 22.05 -6.84 -0.11
N GLU A 27 22.55 -7.30 1.02
CA GLU A 27 23.97 -7.26 1.36
C GLU A 27 24.84 -8.15 0.46
N HIS A 28 24.35 -9.31 0.04
CA HIS A 28 25.14 -10.31 -0.67
C HIS A 28 24.88 -10.33 -2.18
N HIS A 29 23.81 -9.66 -2.66
CA HIS A 29 23.51 -9.71 -4.07
C HIS A 29 23.07 -8.34 -4.65
N LEU A 30 22.04 -7.68 -4.11
CA LEU A 30 21.44 -6.55 -4.80
C LEU A 30 22.25 -5.26 -4.72
N LYS A 31 22.98 -5.02 -3.63
CA LYS A 31 23.73 -3.76 -3.42
C LYS A 31 24.77 -3.47 -4.50
N GLN A 32 25.34 -4.50 -5.14
CA GLN A 32 26.34 -4.32 -6.20
C GLN A 32 25.81 -3.55 -7.42
N PHE A 33 24.48 -3.52 -7.62
CA PHE A 33 23.84 -2.80 -8.72
C PHE A 33 23.58 -1.33 -8.39
N ALA A 34 23.65 -0.95 -7.11
CA ALA A 34 23.44 0.41 -6.65
C ALA A 34 24.76 1.13 -6.30
N ILE A 35 25.74 0.41 -5.72
CA ILE A 35 27.03 1.00 -5.31
C ILE A 35 27.78 1.56 -6.52
N GLY A 36 28.25 2.81 -6.40
CA GLY A 36 29.00 3.51 -7.45
C GLY A 36 28.15 3.99 -8.62
N GLN A 37 26.84 3.84 -8.57
CA GLN A 37 25.93 4.38 -9.57
C GLN A 37 25.53 5.82 -9.26
N ASN A 38 25.24 6.59 -10.31
CA ASN A 38 24.57 7.87 -10.11
C ASN A 38 23.15 7.64 -9.63
N VAL A 39 22.77 8.26 -8.52
CA VAL A 39 21.46 8.09 -7.89
C VAL A 39 20.28 8.42 -8.84
N THR A 40 20.50 9.34 -9.79
CA THR A 40 19.47 9.70 -10.79
C THR A 40 19.21 8.60 -11.83
N ASN A 41 20.05 7.56 -11.91
CA ASN A 41 19.87 6.41 -12.80
C ASN A 41 18.94 5.35 -12.17
N VAL A 42 17.98 5.75 -11.38
CA VAL A 42 17.09 4.85 -10.61
C VAL A 42 16.43 3.78 -11.49
N GLU A 43 16.04 4.13 -12.72
CA GLU A 43 15.44 3.19 -13.68
C GLU A 43 16.42 2.07 -14.07
N LEU A 44 17.70 2.41 -14.31
CA LEU A 44 18.75 1.44 -14.63
C LEU A 44 19.06 0.53 -13.44
N ILE A 45 19.20 1.11 -12.26
CA ILE A 45 19.49 0.37 -11.02
C ILE A 45 18.37 -0.63 -10.76
N TRP A 46 17.11 -0.18 -10.87
CA TRP A 46 15.95 -1.04 -10.70
C TRP A 46 15.93 -2.20 -11.71
N ASP A 47 16.12 -1.91 -13.00
CA ASP A 47 16.08 -2.93 -14.06
C ASP A 47 17.22 -3.96 -13.89
N GLN A 48 18.41 -3.53 -13.49
CA GLN A 48 19.54 -4.43 -13.21
C GLN A 48 19.24 -5.37 -12.04
N MET A 49 18.75 -4.85 -10.91
CA MET A 49 18.33 -5.67 -9.76
C MET A 49 17.25 -6.68 -10.15
N TRP A 50 16.23 -6.22 -10.90
CA TRP A 50 15.14 -7.06 -11.38
C TRP A 50 15.65 -8.18 -12.30
N ARG A 51 16.41 -7.86 -13.34
CA ARG A 51 16.92 -8.85 -14.30
C ARG A 51 17.85 -9.86 -13.64
N ALA A 52 18.71 -9.43 -12.74
CA ALA A 52 19.60 -10.31 -12.00
C ALA A 52 18.86 -11.29 -11.09
N SER A 53 17.62 -11.00 -10.71
CA SER A 53 16.81 -11.80 -9.78
C SER A 53 15.68 -12.60 -10.42
N ILE A 54 15.37 -12.41 -11.70
CA ILE A 54 14.25 -13.06 -12.40
C ILE A 54 14.21 -14.58 -12.21
N GLY A 55 15.38 -15.22 -12.17
CA GLY A 55 15.48 -16.67 -12.06
C GLY A 55 15.01 -17.25 -10.71
N TYR A 56 14.98 -16.44 -9.63
CA TYR A 56 14.69 -16.91 -8.29
C TYR A 56 13.70 -16.01 -7.51
N GLY A 57 13.35 -14.81 -8.00
CA GLY A 57 12.55 -13.90 -7.22
C GLY A 57 11.78 -12.88 -8.06
N ARG A 58 10.66 -13.31 -8.65
CA ARG A 58 9.75 -12.39 -9.37
C ARG A 58 8.65 -11.81 -8.48
N LYS A 59 8.44 -12.37 -7.30
CA LYS A 59 7.48 -11.95 -6.25
C LYS A 59 8.13 -12.15 -4.88
N GLY A 60 7.49 -11.64 -3.84
CA GLY A 60 7.90 -11.84 -2.46
C GLY A 60 9.22 -11.17 -2.10
N ILE A 61 10.03 -11.82 -1.27
CA ILE A 61 11.22 -11.25 -0.59
C ILE A 61 12.14 -10.46 -1.52
N THR A 62 12.34 -10.93 -2.74
CA THR A 62 13.22 -10.25 -3.69
C THR A 62 12.68 -8.88 -4.08
N ILE A 63 11.39 -8.79 -4.40
CA ILE A 63 10.77 -7.52 -4.79
C ILE A 63 10.65 -6.60 -3.59
N HIS A 64 10.35 -7.10 -2.41
CA HIS A 64 10.43 -6.35 -1.15
C HIS A 64 11.83 -5.73 -0.97
N SER A 65 12.89 -6.48 -1.23
CA SER A 65 14.27 -5.99 -1.12
C SER A 65 14.58 -4.90 -2.14
N ILE A 66 14.12 -5.07 -3.38
CA ILE A 66 14.22 -4.05 -4.42
C ILE A 66 13.44 -2.79 -4.03
N SER A 67 12.22 -2.96 -3.47
CA SER A 67 11.40 -1.83 -2.99
C SER A 67 12.16 -0.98 -1.97
N ALA A 68 12.78 -1.61 -0.97
CA ALA A 68 13.50 -0.91 0.09
C ALA A 68 14.70 -0.10 -0.47
N ILE A 69 15.45 -0.67 -1.41
CA ILE A 69 16.57 0.04 -2.08
C ILE A 69 16.03 1.20 -2.93
N ASP A 70 14.98 0.96 -3.72
CA ASP A 70 14.38 1.95 -4.60
C ASP A 70 13.85 3.16 -3.80
N LEU A 71 13.13 2.92 -2.71
CA LEU A 71 12.62 3.98 -1.84
C LEU A 71 13.75 4.79 -1.19
N ALA A 72 14.84 4.13 -0.76
CA ALA A 72 16.01 4.81 -0.22
C ALA A 72 16.70 5.69 -1.28
N ILE A 73 16.76 5.23 -2.53
CA ILE A 73 17.30 6.02 -3.65
C ILE A 73 16.42 7.24 -3.93
N TRP A 74 15.10 7.09 -3.98
CA TRP A 74 14.18 8.22 -4.17
C TRP A 74 14.28 9.26 -3.05
N ASP A 75 14.43 8.81 -1.80
CA ASP A 75 14.66 9.70 -0.65
C ASP A 75 15.99 10.47 -0.78
N ALA A 76 17.07 9.75 -1.12
CA ALA A 76 18.38 10.36 -1.36
C ALA A 76 18.34 11.38 -2.51
N MET A 77 17.67 11.07 -3.63
CA MET A 77 17.48 11.99 -4.76
C MET A 77 16.75 13.26 -4.35
N GLY A 78 15.67 13.12 -3.58
CA GLY A 78 14.93 14.29 -3.09
C GLY A 78 15.78 15.18 -2.18
N LYS A 79 16.49 14.56 -1.24
CA LYS A 79 17.40 15.27 -0.32
C LYS A 79 18.55 15.96 -1.05
N ASP A 80 19.16 15.29 -2.02
CA ASP A 80 20.26 15.86 -2.84
C ASP A 80 19.77 17.04 -3.71
N ALA A 81 18.57 16.94 -4.26
CA ALA A 81 17.95 18.01 -5.04
C ALA A 81 17.35 19.14 -4.16
N GLY A 82 17.31 19.00 -2.83
CA GLY A 82 16.63 19.91 -1.93
C GLY A 82 15.12 20.01 -2.18
N LYS A 83 14.49 18.88 -2.58
CA LYS A 83 13.08 18.81 -2.99
C LYS A 83 12.37 17.61 -2.38
N PRO A 84 11.09 17.75 -2.00
CA PRO A 84 10.28 16.58 -1.64
C PRO A 84 10.09 15.66 -2.84
N VAL A 85 9.95 14.36 -2.58
CA VAL A 85 9.80 13.35 -3.64
C VAL A 85 8.59 13.63 -4.53
N TYR A 86 7.49 14.17 -4.00
CA TYR A 86 6.33 14.50 -4.82
C TYR A 86 6.64 15.54 -5.91
N GLU A 87 7.58 16.49 -5.69
CA GLU A 87 8.03 17.41 -6.74
C GLU A 87 8.84 16.71 -7.82
N LEU A 88 9.70 15.74 -7.44
CA LEU A 88 10.42 14.93 -8.42
C LEU A 88 9.48 14.09 -9.30
N LEU A 89 8.29 13.77 -8.78
CA LEU A 89 7.23 13.07 -9.49
C LEU A 89 6.37 13.98 -10.38
N GLY A 90 6.56 15.30 -10.30
CA GLY A 90 5.79 16.30 -11.05
C GLY A 90 4.55 16.83 -10.31
N GLY A 91 4.39 16.50 -9.03
CA GLY A 91 3.33 17.02 -8.14
C GLY A 91 3.73 18.33 -7.45
N PRO A 92 2.93 18.80 -6.46
CA PRO A 92 1.67 18.17 -6.04
C PRO A 92 0.48 18.60 -6.92
N LEU A 93 -0.47 17.69 -7.14
CA LEU A 93 -1.74 18.02 -7.81
C LEU A 93 -2.79 18.57 -6.82
N ARG A 94 -2.58 18.37 -5.53
CA ARG A 94 -3.47 18.77 -4.46
C ARG A 94 -2.69 19.10 -3.19
N SER A 95 -3.23 20.00 -2.38
CA SER A 95 -2.60 20.45 -1.12
C SER A 95 -2.81 19.49 0.05
N SER A 96 -3.75 18.55 -0.07
CA SER A 96 -4.05 17.53 0.95
C SER A 96 -4.63 16.29 0.31
N ILE A 97 -4.51 15.16 0.99
CA ILE A 97 -5.03 13.87 0.54
C ILE A 97 -6.20 13.48 1.44
N PRO A 98 -7.43 13.31 0.92
CA PRO A 98 -8.55 12.74 1.69
C PRO A 98 -8.22 11.30 2.08
N LEU A 99 -8.67 10.87 3.27
CA LEU A 99 -8.34 9.56 3.82
C LEU A 99 -9.58 8.72 4.12
N TYR A 100 -9.49 7.42 3.88
CA TYR A 100 -10.27 6.42 4.61
C TYR A 100 -9.36 5.70 5.60
N ALA A 101 -9.95 5.09 6.63
CA ALA A 101 -9.17 4.34 7.61
C ALA A 101 -9.51 2.85 7.60
N THR A 102 -8.48 2.01 7.74
CA THR A 102 -8.65 0.58 8.04
C THR A 102 -8.72 0.41 9.55
N SER A 103 -9.87 -0.01 10.06
CA SER A 103 -10.14 -0.06 11.49
C SER A 103 -11.43 -0.83 11.80
N PRO A 104 -11.50 -1.56 12.93
CA PRO A 104 -12.75 -2.10 13.46
C PRO A 104 -13.61 -1.02 14.18
N ALA A 105 -13.06 0.17 14.48
CA ALA A 105 -13.70 1.22 15.29
C ALA A 105 -14.38 2.29 14.43
N ALA A 106 -15.37 1.91 13.62
CA ALA A 106 -16.04 2.77 12.64
C ALA A 106 -16.55 4.11 13.21
N ALA A 107 -17.10 4.12 14.43
CA ALA A 107 -17.55 5.34 15.10
C ALA A 107 -16.43 6.35 15.34
N SER A 108 -15.27 5.86 15.78
CA SER A 108 -14.09 6.68 16.05
C SER A 108 -13.49 7.23 14.75
N VAL A 109 -13.42 6.41 13.70
CA VAL A 109 -12.97 6.81 12.37
C VAL A 109 -13.84 7.96 11.83
N LYS A 110 -15.16 7.79 11.86
CA LYS A 110 -16.09 8.85 11.44
C LYS A 110 -15.92 10.15 12.24
N LYS A 111 -15.76 10.05 13.56
CA LYS A 111 -15.55 11.22 14.43
C LYS A 111 -14.27 11.99 14.12
N GLN A 112 -13.23 11.32 13.61
CA GLN A 112 -11.95 11.94 13.23
C GLN A 112 -11.97 12.52 11.80
N GLY A 113 -13.14 12.61 11.15
CA GLY A 113 -13.31 13.26 9.85
C GLY A 113 -12.92 12.42 8.63
N PHE A 114 -12.54 11.14 8.80
CA PHE A 114 -12.27 10.26 7.66
C PHE A 114 -13.50 10.12 6.77
N GLN A 115 -13.30 9.99 5.46
CA GLN A 115 -14.40 9.84 4.51
C GLN A 115 -15.02 8.45 4.47
N GLY A 116 -14.32 7.44 5.00
CA GLY A 116 -14.77 6.04 5.01
C GLY A 116 -13.99 5.18 5.97
N VAL A 117 -14.49 3.95 6.16
CA VAL A 117 -13.82 2.92 6.97
C VAL A 117 -13.78 1.59 6.22
N LYS A 118 -12.63 0.94 6.24
CA LYS A 118 -12.45 -0.43 5.78
C LYS A 118 -12.45 -1.37 7.00
N ILE A 119 -13.38 -2.31 7.00
CA ILE A 119 -13.61 -3.24 8.11
C ILE A 119 -13.02 -4.60 7.74
N PRO A 120 -12.12 -5.17 8.55
CA PRO A 120 -11.66 -6.55 8.37
C PRO A 120 -12.82 -7.54 8.53
N LEU A 121 -12.93 -8.49 7.60
CA LEU A 121 -13.99 -9.51 7.61
C LEU A 121 -13.63 -10.67 8.55
N PRO A 122 -14.37 -10.92 9.64
CA PRO A 122 -13.97 -11.90 10.64
C PRO A 122 -14.29 -13.36 10.27
N TYR A 123 -15.26 -13.60 9.37
CA TYR A 123 -15.73 -14.96 9.07
C TYR A 123 -15.65 -15.29 7.58
N GLY A 124 -14.98 -16.39 7.25
CA GLY A 124 -14.85 -16.92 5.90
C GLY A 124 -15.67 -18.20 5.67
N PRO A 125 -15.41 -18.92 4.54
CA PRO A 125 -16.16 -20.11 4.15
C PRO A 125 -16.22 -21.22 5.21
N ALA A 126 -15.14 -21.41 5.97
CA ALA A 126 -15.07 -22.42 7.04
C ALA A 126 -16.08 -22.17 8.19
N SER A 127 -16.57 -20.96 8.33
CA SER A 127 -17.58 -20.59 9.35
C SER A 127 -19.03 -20.87 8.90
N GLY A 128 -19.23 -21.35 7.67
CA GLY A 128 -20.53 -21.73 7.11
C GLY A 128 -21.57 -20.62 7.15
N GLN A 129 -22.84 -21.00 7.21
CA GLN A 129 -23.97 -20.05 7.21
C GLN A 129 -24.04 -19.18 8.48
N ASP A 130 -23.57 -19.69 9.60
CA ASP A 130 -23.56 -18.91 10.85
C ASP A 130 -22.52 -17.79 10.79
N GLY A 131 -21.35 -18.03 10.18
CA GLY A 131 -20.36 -17.00 9.92
C GLY A 131 -20.89 -15.93 8.97
N LEU A 132 -21.60 -16.33 7.90
CA LEU A 132 -22.21 -15.40 6.97
C LEU A 132 -23.23 -14.49 7.69
N LYS A 133 -24.10 -15.04 8.52
CA LYS A 133 -25.07 -14.25 9.31
C LYS A 133 -24.39 -13.27 10.25
N LYS A 134 -23.29 -13.68 10.90
CA LYS A 134 -22.52 -12.81 11.79
C LYS A 134 -21.85 -11.67 11.03
N ASN A 135 -21.33 -11.93 9.83
CA ASN A 135 -20.82 -10.86 8.94
C ASN A 135 -21.92 -9.87 8.60
N VAL A 136 -23.12 -10.35 8.23
CA VAL A 136 -24.27 -9.48 7.93
C VAL A 136 -24.64 -8.62 9.14
N SER A 137 -24.71 -9.20 10.34
CA SER A 137 -24.99 -8.44 11.57
C SER A 137 -23.92 -7.38 11.86
N LEU A 138 -22.65 -7.71 11.65
CA LEU A 138 -21.55 -6.74 11.81
C LEU A 138 -21.74 -5.52 10.89
N PHE A 139 -22.03 -5.72 9.61
CA PHE A 139 -22.20 -4.61 8.68
C PHE A 139 -23.51 -3.86 8.87
N ASP A 140 -24.55 -4.48 9.41
CA ASP A 140 -25.74 -3.78 9.90
C ASP A 140 -25.39 -2.83 11.06
N GLU A 141 -24.65 -3.31 12.06
CA GLU A 141 -24.18 -2.49 13.19
C GLU A 141 -23.27 -1.34 12.73
N VAL A 142 -22.33 -1.62 11.82
CA VAL A 142 -21.45 -0.59 11.25
C VAL A 142 -22.30 0.46 10.53
N ARG A 143 -23.22 0.07 9.67
CA ARG A 143 -24.07 0.99 8.91
C ARG A 143 -24.96 1.84 9.82
N ASN A 144 -25.57 1.23 10.84
CA ASN A 144 -26.34 1.94 11.86
C ASN A 144 -25.48 2.97 12.63
N THR A 145 -24.20 2.69 12.83
CA THR A 145 -23.25 3.57 13.52
C THR A 145 -22.82 4.75 12.65
N VAL A 146 -22.49 4.50 11.38
CA VAL A 146 -21.90 5.52 10.51
C VAL A 146 -22.94 6.21 9.61
N GLY A 147 -24.14 5.66 9.45
CA GLY A 147 -25.20 6.19 8.57
C GLY A 147 -24.97 5.87 7.09
N ASP A 148 -25.92 6.19 6.23
CA ASP A 148 -26.00 5.71 4.85
C ASP A 148 -24.97 6.34 3.89
N ASN A 149 -24.54 7.57 4.17
CA ASN A 149 -23.65 8.35 3.29
C ASN A 149 -22.18 8.20 3.60
N PHE A 150 -21.80 7.38 4.59
CA PHE A 150 -20.41 7.14 4.96
C PHE A 150 -19.88 5.92 4.20
N ASP A 151 -18.71 6.04 3.59
CA ASP A 151 -18.12 4.92 2.83
C ASP A 151 -17.73 3.77 3.76
N VAL A 152 -18.23 2.58 3.47
CA VAL A 152 -17.86 1.33 4.17
C VAL A 152 -17.29 0.35 3.16
N MET A 153 -16.09 -0.13 3.44
CA MET A 153 -15.37 -1.11 2.63
C MET A 153 -15.11 -2.37 3.45
N ILE A 154 -14.84 -3.47 2.76
CA ILE A 154 -14.57 -4.77 3.38
C ILE A 154 -13.19 -5.25 2.96
N ASP A 155 -12.37 -5.63 3.94
CA ASP A 155 -11.12 -6.34 3.72
C ASP A 155 -11.33 -7.83 4.01
N CYS A 156 -11.20 -8.66 2.98
CA CYS A 156 -11.37 -10.11 3.09
C CYS A 156 -10.06 -10.87 3.30
N TYR A 157 -8.93 -10.19 3.17
CA TYR A 157 -7.59 -10.74 3.38
C TYR A 157 -7.41 -12.13 2.78
N MET A 158 -7.76 -12.28 1.49
CA MET A 158 -7.63 -13.51 0.70
C MET A 158 -8.43 -14.72 1.24
N GLY A 159 -9.36 -14.50 2.15
CA GLY A 159 -10.00 -15.55 2.96
C GLY A 159 -11.24 -16.21 2.34
N LEU A 160 -11.63 -15.83 1.12
CA LEU A 160 -12.89 -16.31 0.54
C LEU A 160 -12.67 -17.27 -0.63
N SER A 161 -13.75 -17.95 -1.00
CA SER A 161 -13.90 -18.59 -2.30
C SER A 161 -14.82 -17.76 -3.19
N VAL A 162 -14.79 -17.97 -4.50
CA VAL A 162 -15.69 -17.30 -5.47
C VAL A 162 -17.15 -17.39 -5.04
N GLU A 163 -17.62 -18.58 -4.70
CA GLU A 163 -19.01 -18.80 -4.29
C GLU A 163 -19.38 -18.11 -2.98
N TYR A 164 -18.49 -18.11 -2.00
CA TYR A 164 -18.75 -17.44 -0.72
C TYR A 164 -18.74 -15.92 -0.91
N ALA A 165 -17.82 -15.36 -1.69
CA ALA A 165 -17.79 -13.94 -2.01
C ALA A 165 -19.09 -13.48 -2.67
N ILE A 166 -19.64 -14.27 -3.59
CA ILE A 166 -20.94 -13.98 -4.24
C ILE A 166 -22.09 -14.01 -3.22
N GLN A 167 -22.11 -15.01 -2.34
CA GLN A 167 -23.13 -15.08 -1.27
C GLN A 167 -23.04 -13.89 -0.33
N LEU A 168 -21.83 -13.52 0.09
CA LEU A 168 -21.57 -12.40 0.97
C LEU A 168 -22.04 -11.07 0.34
N VAL A 169 -21.64 -10.78 -0.90
CA VAL A 169 -22.03 -9.54 -1.62
C VAL A 169 -23.55 -9.45 -1.72
N ARG A 170 -24.23 -10.56 -2.07
CA ARG A 170 -25.70 -10.58 -2.14
C ARG A 170 -26.36 -10.31 -0.80
N ALA A 171 -25.82 -10.89 0.29
CA ALA A 171 -26.34 -10.70 1.64
C ALA A 171 -26.09 -9.27 2.16
N LEU A 172 -24.98 -8.65 1.75
CA LEU A 172 -24.59 -7.27 2.15
C LEU A 172 -25.17 -6.17 1.25
N LYS A 173 -25.93 -6.50 0.21
CA LYS A 173 -26.52 -5.53 -0.72
C LYS A 173 -27.26 -4.37 0.00
N PRO A 174 -28.01 -4.57 1.10
CA PRO A 174 -28.69 -3.47 1.80
C PRO A 174 -27.75 -2.45 2.43
N PHE A 175 -26.48 -2.79 2.65
CA PHE A 175 -25.55 -1.94 3.42
C PHE A 175 -24.68 -1.05 2.56
N ASN A 176 -24.86 -1.01 1.24
CA ASN A 176 -24.13 -0.16 0.30
C ASN A 176 -22.61 -0.18 0.52
N ILE A 177 -22.01 -1.37 0.40
CA ILE A 177 -20.56 -1.55 0.54
C ILE A 177 -19.87 -0.99 -0.70
N ARG A 178 -18.84 -0.14 -0.50
CA ARG A 178 -18.14 0.56 -1.57
C ARG A 178 -17.27 -0.38 -2.41
N TRP A 179 -16.50 -1.26 -1.76
CA TRP A 179 -15.75 -2.33 -2.45
C TRP A 179 -15.49 -3.53 -1.55
N LEU A 180 -15.19 -4.64 -2.19
CA LEU A 180 -14.70 -5.88 -1.58
C LEU A 180 -13.21 -6.01 -1.89
N GLU A 181 -12.36 -5.95 -0.86
CA GLU A 181 -10.91 -6.03 -0.97
C GLU A 181 -10.40 -7.44 -0.77
N GLU A 182 -9.46 -7.85 -1.62
CA GLU A 182 -8.77 -9.14 -1.59
C GLU A 182 -9.67 -10.35 -1.23
N PRO A 183 -10.79 -10.56 -1.95
CA PRO A 183 -11.64 -11.72 -1.64
C PRO A 183 -10.95 -13.04 -1.88
N LEU A 184 -10.03 -13.14 -2.84
CA LEU A 184 -9.39 -14.39 -3.27
C LEU A 184 -7.87 -14.30 -3.11
N MET A 185 -7.20 -15.45 -3.20
CA MET A 185 -5.74 -15.52 -3.24
C MET A 185 -5.17 -14.69 -4.40
N PRO A 186 -3.99 -14.05 -4.23
CA PRO A 186 -3.44 -13.12 -5.22
C PRO A 186 -3.24 -13.73 -6.62
N ASP A 187 -2.86 -15.01 -6.68
CA ASP A 187 -2.61 -15.71 -7.95
C ASP A 187 -3.87 -16.31 -8.58
N ASP A 188 -5.06 -16.16 -7.97
CA ASP A 188 -6.33 -16.66 -8.53
C ASP A 188 -6.96 -15.68 -9.52
N TYR A 189 -6.21 -15.35 -10.58
CA TYR A 189 -6.69 -14.46 -11.64
C TYR A 189 -7.96 -14.97 -12.33
N ALA A 190 -8.11 -16.30 -12.45
CA ALA A 190 -9.31 -16.91 -13.01
C ALA A 190 -10.54 -16.67 -12.12
N GLY A 191 -10.37 -16.82 -10.80
CA GLY A 191 -11.39 -16.51 -9.81
C GLY A 191 -11.80 -15.06 -9.80
N TYR A 192 -10.84 -14.11 -9.88
CA TYR A 192 -11.14 -12.69 -10.01
C TYR A 192 -11.94 -12.38 -11.28
N SER A 193 -11.55 -12.94 -12.42
CA SER A 193 -12.31 -12.81 -13.67
C SER A 193 -13.72 -13.37 -13.55
N GLU A 194 -13.90 -14.50 -12.88
CA GLU A 194 -15.21 -15.09 -12.65
C GLU A 194 -16.07 -14.24 -11.70
N LEU A 195 -15.49 -13.69 -10.63
CA LEU A 195 -16.19 -12.75 -9.74
C LEU A 195 -16.69 -11.53 -10.50
N LYS A 196 -15.87 -10.90 -11.32
CA LYS A 196 -16.27 -9.73 -12.10
C LYS A 196 -17.39 -10.04 -13.10
N LYS A 197 -17.39 -11.20 -13.73
CA LYS A 197 -18.48 -11.64 -14.61
C LYS A 197 -19.80 -11.82 -13.86
N ARG A 198 -19.75 -12.39 -12.63
CA ARG A 198 -20.94 -12.72 -11.83
C ARG A 198 -21.42 -11.57 -10.96
N LEU A 199 -20.56 -10.60 -10.66
CA LEU A 199 -20.81 -9.42 -9.82
C LEU A 199 -20.37 -8.13 -10.53
N PRO A 200 -20.89 -7.81 -11.73
CA PRO A 200 -20.42 -6.67 -12.51
C PRO A 200 -20.63 -5.31 -11.81
N GLU A 201 -21.62 -5.22 -10.94
CA GLU A 201 -21.96 -4.00 -10.17
C GLU A 201 -21.10 -3.81 -8.92
N THR A 202 -20.31 -4.83 -8.50
CA THR A 202 -19.53 -4.77 -7.28
C THR A 202 -18.11 -4.34 -7.59
N PHE A 203 -17.65 -3.28 -6.95
CA PHE A 203 -16.24 -2.92 -7.04
C PHE A 203 -15.39 -3.91 -6.25
N ILE A 204 -14.38 -4.44 -6.91
CA ILE A 204 -13.37 -5.33 -6.34
C ILE A 204 -12.03 -4.60 -6.36
N SER A 205 -11.38 -4.52 -5.21
CA SER A 205 -10.03 -4.01 -5.07
C SER A 205 -9.08 -5.14 -4.67
N THR A 206 -7.84 -5.05 -5.13
CA THR A 206 -6.77 -5.99 -4.77
C THR A 206 -5.41 -5.45 -5.20
N GLY A 207 -4.35 -6.07 -4.72
CA GLY A 207 -3.02 -5.81 -5.21
C GLY A 207 -1.97 -5.55 -4.14
N GLU A 208 -2.32 -5.53 -2.84
CA GLU A 208 -1.30 -5.39 -1.80
C GLU A 208 -0.30 -6.56 -1.83
N HIS A 209 -0.79 -7.78 -2.09
CA HIS A 209 0.03 -8.99 -2.25
C HIS A 209 0.44 -9.27 -3.71
N GLU A 210 0.28 -8.29 -4.62
CA GLU A 210 0.76 -8.43 -5.99
C GLU A 210 2.08 -7.65 -6.21
N TYR A 211 2.87 -8.10 -7.16
CA TYR A 211 4.22 -7.62 -7.38
C TYR A 211 4.44 -7.22 -8.83
N THR A 212 5.10 -6.08 -9.00
CA THR A 212 5.55 -5.52 -10.28
C THR A 212 4.41 -5.27 -11.28
N ARG A 213 4.67 -4.41 -12.26
CA ARG A 213 3.72 -4.13 -13.35
C ARG A 213 3.21 -5.38 -14.08
N TYR A 214 3.95 -6.48 -14.02
CA TYR A 214 3.54 -7.71 -14.72
C TYR A 214 2.34 -8.40 -14.06
N GLY A 215 2.34 -8.48 -12.73
CA GLY A 215 1.19 -8.99 -11.99
C GLY A 215 0.00 -8.02 -12.05
N PHE A 216 0.26 -6.72 -11.92
CA PHE A 216 -0.80 -5.71 -12.03
C PHE A 216 -1.43 -5.67 -13.43
N ALA A 217 -0.68 -5.95 -14.52
CA ALA A 217 -1.27 -6.13 -15.84
C ALA A 217 -2.27 -7.29 -15.86
N GLN A 218 -1.99 -8.40 -15.16
CA GLN A 218 -2.93 -9.53 -15.05
C GLN A 218 -4.21 -9.11 -14.30
N LEU A 219 -4.08 -8.36 -13.20
CA LEU A 219 -5.24 -7.86 -12.45
C LEU A 219 -6.11 -6.93 -13.31
N ILE A 220 -5.51 -6.04 -14.08
CA ILE A 220 -6.22 -5.18 -15.04
C ILE A 220 -7.01 -6.02 -16.05
N GLU A 221 -6.40 -7.05 -16.63
CA GLU A 221 -7.07 -7.95 -17.58
C GLU A 221 -8.19 -8.78 -16.94
N CYS A 222 -8.11 -9.04 -15.63
CA CYS A 222 -9.19 -9.66 -14.85
C CYS A 222 -10.40 -8.72 -14.63
N GLY A 223 -10.27 -7.43 -14.94
CA GLY A 223 -11.32 -6.44 -14.76
C GLY A 223 -11.42 -5.91 -13.32
N ILE A 224 -10.33 -5.88 -12.57
CA ILE A 224 -10.28 -5.30 -11.22
C ILE A 224 -10.56 -3.79 -11.31
N ASP A 225 -11.38 -3.29 -10.40
CA ASP A 225 -11.86 -1.90 -10.42
C ASP A 225 -10.90 -0.93 -9.71
N ILE A 226 -10.13 -1.39 -8.74
CA ILE A 226 -9.21 -0.58 -7.93
C ILE A 226 -7.93 -1.38 -7.69
N LEU A 227 -6.78 -0.81 -8.04
CA LEU A 227 -5.48 -1.43 -7.75
C LEU A 227 -4.89 -0.86 -6.46
N GLN A 228 -4.36 -1.74 -5.61
CA GLN A 228 -3.84 -1.40 -4.29
C GLN A 228 -2.38 -1.85 -4.10
N PRO A 229 -1.42 -1.38 -4.94
CA PRO A 229 -0.02 -1.74 -4.73
C PRO A 229 0.49 -1.24 -3.37
N ASP A 230 1.28 -2.04 -2.68
CA ASP A 230 2.07 -1.56 -1.54
C ASP A 230 3.47 -1.16 -2.03
N LEU A 231 3.87 0.09 -1.83
CA LEU A 231 5.15 0.62 -2.33
C LEU A 231 6.35 -0.05 -1.67
N THR A 232 6.18 -0.50 -0.43
CA THR A 232 7.25 -1.21 0.28
C THR A 232 7.38 -2.67 -0.17
N TRP A 233 6.42 -3.18 -0.99
CA TRP A 233 6.38 -4.57 -1.44
C TRP A 233 6.49 -4.74 -2.96
N CYS A 234 5.76 -3.90 -3.75
CA CYS A 234 5.52 -4.14 -5.17
C CYS A 234 6.69 -3.79 -6.12
N GLY A 235 7.77 -3.20 -5.60
CA GLY A 235 8.93 -2.76 -6.40
C GLY A 235 9.31 -1.30 -6.19
N GLY A 236 8.79 -0.63 -5.17
CA GLY A 236 9.12 0.76 -4.81
C GLY A 236 8.42 1.81 -5.65
N MET A 237 8.89 3.04 -5.53
CA MET A 237 8.34 4.21 -6.22
C MET A 237 8.50 4.08 -7.75
N THR A 238 9.63 3.58 -8.22
CA THR A 238 9.91 3.39 -9.64
C THR A 238 8.89 2.46 -10.29
N GLU A 239 8.52 1.38 -9.62
CA GLU A 239 7.57 0.42 -10.18
C GLU A 239 6.12 0.87 -10.03
N VAL A 240 5.75 1.48 -8.91
CA VAL A 240 4.37 1.97 -8.72
C VAL A 240 3.99 3.06 -9.73
N ARG A 241 4.94 3.92 -10.14
CA ARG A 241 4.72 4.90 -11.23
C ARG A 241 4.29 4.24 -12.52
N ARG A 242 4.91 3.11 -12.87
CA ARG A 242 4.58 2.33 -14.09
C ARG A 242 3.20 1.68 -13.95
N ILE A 243 2.91 1.09 -12.79
CA ILE A 243 1.60 0.51 -12.46
C ILE A 243 0.52 1.58 -12.58
N THR A 244 0.72 2.74 -11.99
CA THR A 244 -0.23 3.86 -11.99
C THR A 244 -0.49 4.40 -13.39
N SER A 245 0.55 4.52 -14.20
CA SER A 245 0.42 4.97 -15.60
C SER A 245 -0.33 3.94 -16.46
N MET A 246 -0.09 2.65 -16.25
CA MET A 246 -0.81 1.57 -16.92
C MET A 246 -2.30 1.55 -16.53
N ALA A 247 -2.60 1.71 -15.24
CA ALA A 247 -3.97 1.80 -14.72
C ALA A 247 -4.71 3.03 -15.28
N ALA A 248 -4.04 4.18 -15.36
CA ALA A 248 -4.61 5.42 -15.89
C ALA A 248 -5.09 5.27 -17.35
N SER A 249 -4.42 4.46 -18.17
CA SER A 249 -4.84 4.19 -19.56
C SER A 249 -6.16 3.41 -19.67
N ARG A 250 -6.68 2.91 -18.57
CA ARG A 250 -7.95 2.16 -18.46
C ARG A 250 -8.93 2.82 -17.46
N ASP A 251 -8.67 4.06 -17.05
CA ASP A 251 -9.44 4.80 -16.05
C ASP A 251 -9.58 4.08 -14.71
N ILE A 252 -8.59 3.23 -14.35
CA ILE A 252 -8.57 2.48 -13.10
C ILE A 252 -7.87 3.32 -12.02
N PRO A 253 -8.52 3.58 -10.87
CA PRO A 253 -7.89 4.24 -9.74
C PRO A 253 -6.85 3.32 -9.07
N VAL A 254 -5.76 3.95 -8.60
CA VAL A 254 -4.72 3.32 -7.79
C VAL A 254 -4.77 3.91 -6.40
N ILE A 255 -5.05 3.06 -5.42
CA ILE A 255 -5.17 3.43 -4.01
C ILE A 255 -4.23 2.52 -3.23
N PRO A 256 -2.95 2.88 -3.12
CA PRO A 256 -1.95 2.05 -2.46
C PRO A 256 -2.38 1.58 -1.08
N HIS A 257 -2.13 0.30 -0.80
CA HIS A 257 -2.22 -0.26 0.54
C HIS A 257 -1.13 0.32 1.43
N GLY A 258 -1.44 0.68 2.66
CA GLY A 258 -0.48 1.06 3.67
C GLY A 258 0.65 1.96 3.15
N SER A 259 1.89 1.52 3.30
CA SER A 259 3.13 2.19 2.83
C SER A 259 3.34 3.60 3.36
N GLY A 260 2.41 4.16 4.13
CA GLY A 260 2.51 5.44 4.81
C GLY A 260 3.04 6.57 3.93
N ILE A 261 4.03 7.26 4.42
CA ILE A 261 4.62 8.43 3.76
C ILE A 261 5.08 8.15 2.32
N TYR A 262 5.57 6.96 2.01
CA TYR A 262 6.00 6.60 0.66
C TYR A 262 4.83 6.62 -0.33
N ALA A 263 3.68 6.04 0.07
CA ALA A 263 2.47 6.06 -0.74
C ALA A 263 1.89 7.46 -0.87
N TRP A 264 1.93 8.28 0.17
CA TRP A 264 1.32 9.60 0.16
C TRP A 264 2.02 10.57 -0.80
N HIS A 265 3.36 10.51 -0.92
CA HIS A 265 4.10 11.27 -1.94
C HIS A 265 3.70 10.86 -3.38
N HIS A 266 3.45 9.57 -3.61
CA HIS A 266 2.91 9.10 -4.86
C HIS A 266 1.48 9.62 -5.09
N GLN A 267 0.60 9.49 -4.09
CA GLN A 267 -0.83 9.80 -4.22
C GLN A 267 -1.11 11.29 -4.41
N VAL A 268 -0.28 12.18 -3.88
CA VAL A 268 -0.42 13.62 -4.12
C VAL A 268 0.03 14.03 -5.54
N SER A 269 0.75 13.15 -6.24
CA SER A 269 1.39 13.44 -7.53
C SER A 269 0.64 12.90 -8.76
N PHE A 270 -0.30 11.97 -8.59
CA PHE A 270 -0.98 11.32 -9.72
C PHE A 270 -2.48 11.59 -9.72
N PRO A 271 -3.11 11.80 -10.92
CA PRO A 271 -4.53 12.14 -11.00
C PRO A 271 -5.47 10.98 -10.67
N ASN A 272 -5.09 9.74 -10.98
CA ASN A 272 -5.89 8.54 -10.71
C ASN A 272 -5.64 7.93 -9.31
N THR A 273 -5.24 8.76 -8.34
CA THR A 273 -5.06 8.40 -6.93
C THR A 273 -5.94 9.30 -6.06
N PRO A 274 -7.26 9.07 -6.03
CA PRO A 274 -8.24 10.05 -5.53
C PRO A 274 -8.18 10.28 -4.02
N PHE A 275 -7.78 9.30 -3.22
CA PHE A 275 -7.69 9.32 -1.77
C PHE A 275 -6.71 8.24 -1.28
N ALA A 276 -6.37 8.26 0.00
CA ALA A 276 -5.41 7.33 0.59
C ALA A 276 -5.99 6.48 1.72
N GLU A 277 -5.33 5.36 1.96
CA GLU A 277 -5.52 4.54 3.15
C GLU A 277 -4.73 5.10 4.33
N PHE A 278 -5.33 4.99 5.52
CA PHE A 278 -4.64 5.16 6.80
C PHE A 278 -4.92 3.97 7.72
N LEU A 279 -3.87 3.24 8.11
CA LEU A 279 -4.01 2.09 9.01
C LEU A 279 -4.11 2.58 10.46
N MET A 280 -5.18 2.24 11.16
CA MET A 280 -5.38 2.57 12.56
C MET A 280 -4.71 1.52 13.45
N LEU A 281 -3.42 1.71 13.73
CA LEU A 281 -2.56 0.73 14.42
C LEU A 281 -2.62 0.79 15.94
N SER A 282 -3.44 1.67 16.53
CA SER A 282 -3.69 1.64 17.99
C SER A 282 -4.37 0.32 18.40
N PRO A 283 -4.21 -0.15 19.65
CA PRO A 283 -4.71 -1.47 20.08
C PRO A 283 -6.22 -1.70 19.86
N LYS A 284 -7.01 -0.62 19.82
CA LYS A 284 -8.46 -0.67 19.52
C LYS A 284 -8.81 -0.18 18.13
N GLY A 285 -7.83 0.24 17.33
CA GLY A 285 -8.06 0.86 16.04
C GLY A 285 -8.80 2.21 16.11
N ASP A 286 -8.75 2.90 17.23
CA ASP A 286 -9.57 4.07 17.52
C ASP A 286 -8.80 5.41 17.56
N VAL A 287 -7.47 5.35 17.47
CA VAL A 287 -6.58 6.52 17.50
C VAL A 287 -5.58 6.42 16.34
N ALA A 288 -5.42 7.51 15.60
CA ALA A 288 -4.38 7.63 14.58
C ALA A 288 -2.99 7.69 15.23
N THR A 289 -2.11 6.82 14.79
CA THR A 289 -0.70 6.74 15.22
C THR A 289 0.20 6.70 14.00
N PRO A 290 1.49 7.06 14.11
CA PRO A 290 2.43 6.92 13.00
C PRO A 290 2.41 5.51 12.42
N GLN A 291 2.44 5.40 11.08
CA GLN A 291 2.32 4.12 10.37
C GLN A 291 3.53 3.21 10.65
N PHE A 292 4.69 3.81 10.88
CA PHE A 292 5.93 3.09 11.18
C PHE A 292 6.34 3.19 12.67
N GLY A 293 5.37 3.54 13.53
CA GLY A 293 5.57 3.62 14.97
C GLY A 293 6.61 4.68 15.37
N SER A 294 7.65 4.27 16.09
CA SER A 294 8.73 5.17 16.51
C SER A 294 9.91 5.20 15.52
N LEU A 295 9.81 4.51 14.38
CA LEU A 295 10.94 4.35 13.45
C LEU A 295 11.38 5.68 12.85
N PHE A 296 10.42 6.54 12.50
CA PHE A 296 10.70 7.84 11.89
C PHE A 296 10.31 9.00 12.82
N ILE A 297 11.06 10.10 12.66
CA ILE A 297 10.69 11.41 13.18
C ILE A 297 9.90 12.14 12.06
N ASN A 298 8.94 12.98 12.44
CA ASN A 298 8.16 13.81 11.54
C ASN A 298 7.20 13.06 10.59
N GLU A 299 6.84 11.83 10.90
CA GLU A 299 5.79 11.16 10.14
C GLU A 299 4.45 11.89 10.35
N PRO A 300 3.78 12.38 9.27
CA PRO A 300 2.57 13.17 9.42
C PRO A 300 1.39 12.32 9.89
N LEU A 301 0.52 12.94 10.69
CA LEU A 301 -0.73 12.34 11.15
C LEU A 301 -1.93 13.02 10.49
N PRO A 302 -3.07 12.32 10.37
CA PRO A 302 -4.30 12.88 9.83
C PRO A 302 -4.83 14.06 10.64
N GLU A 303 -5.29 15.09 9.95
CA GLU A 303 -6.03 16.22 10.50
C GLU A 303 -7.39 16.30 9.82
N ASP A 304 -8.47 16.11 10.57
CA ASP A 304 -9.85 16.10 10.07
C ASP A 304 -10.02 15.23 8.81
N GLY A 305 -9.55 13.97 8.90
CA GLY A 305 -9.63 12.96 7.82
C GLY A 305 -8.81 13.27 6.57
N LYS A 306 -7.84 14.17 6.65
CA LYS A 306 -6.93 14.53 5.57
C LYS A 306 -5.49 14.44 6.01
N LEU A 307 -4.60 14.22 5.06
CA LEU A 307 -3.17 14.26 5.27
C LEU A 307 -2.55 15.43 4.52
N TYR A 308 -1.60 16.08 5.17
CA TYR A 308 -0.78 17.17 4.62
C TYR A 308 0.67 16.74 4.62
N LEU A 309 1.33 16.85 3.47
CA LEU A 309 2.76 16.58 3.37
C LEU A 309 3.56 17.85 3.64
N SER A 310 4.73 17.70 4.24
CA SER A 310 5.69 18.78 4.38
C SER A 310 6.42 19.05 3.07
N ASP A 311 7.03 20.23 2.97
CA ASP A 311 7.92 20.60 1.84
C ASP A 311 9.38 20.18 2.10
N GLU A 312 9.63 19.39 3.15
CA GLU A 312 10.96 18.89 3.49
C GLU A 312 11.50 17.95 2.39
N PRO A 313 12.82 18.04 2.09
CA PRO A 313 13.44 17.21 1.05
C PRO A 313 13.29 15.70 1.30
N GLY A 314 13.30 14.94 0.22
CA GLY A 314 13.08 13.50 0.28
C GLY A 314 11.62 13.16 0.57
N PHE A 315 11.40 12.18 1.42
CA PHE A 315 10.05 11.87 1.95
C PHE A 315 9.68 12.73 3.17
N GLY A 316 10.51 13.69 3.58
CA GLY A 316 10.26 14.55 4.73
C GLY A 316 10.34 13.83 6.08
N ILE A 317 10.96 12.67 6.13
CA ILE A 317 11.15 11.85 7.33
C ILE A 317 12.64 11.67 7.65
N GLU A 318 12.92 11.49 8.93
CA GLU A 318 14.24 11.13 9.43
C GLU A 318 14.15 9.87 10.29
N LEU A 319 15.21 9.06 10.23
CA LEU A 319 15.31 7.89 11.08
C LEU A 319 15.48 8.30 12.54
N ASN A 320 14.62 7.81 13.42
CA ASN A 320 14.73 8.04 14.85
C ASN A 320 15.79 7.11 15.47
N ARG A 321 17.02 7.60 15.51
CA ARG A 321 18.17 6.86 16.09
C ARG A 321 18.22 6.86 17.59
N THR A 322 17.35 7.62 18.28
CA THR A 322 17.32 7.68 19.73
C THR A 322 16.51 6.56 20.38
N THR A 323 15.50 6.07 19.65
CA THR A 323 14.58 5.00 20.14
C THR A 323 14.73 3.68 19.39
N ASN A 324 15.49 3.69 18.28
CA ASN A 324 15.69 2.50 17.47
C ASN A 324 17.18 2.14 17.39
N GLU A 325 17.51 0.97 17.84
CA GLU A 325 18.81 0.37 17.66
C GLU A 325 18.83 -0.39 16.34
N LEU A 326 19.77 -0.03 15.46
CA LEU A 326 19.91 -0.66 14.15
C LEU A 326 20.87 -1.83 14.25
N HIS A 327 20.38 -3.03 13.99
CA HIS A 327 21.19 -4.23 13.94
C HIS A 327 21.34 -4.72 12.51
N ARG A 328 22.57 -5.01 12.10
CA ARG A 328 22.81 -5.82 10.91
C ARG A 328 22.57 -7.28 11.30
N PRO A 329 21.59 -7.97 10.71
CA PRO A 329 21.13 -9.29 11.21
C PRO A 329 22.17 -10.42 11.04
N PHE A 330 23.31 -10.15 10.40
CA PHE A 330 24.33 -11.16 10.04
C PHE A 330 25.77 -10.73 10.42
N GLU A 331 25.94 -9.71 11.24
CA GLU A 331 27.24 -9.48 11.89
C GLU A 331 27.38 -10.51 13.02
N VAL A 332 28.29 -11.48 12.81
CA VAL A 332 28.72 -12.49 13.77
C VAL A 332 29.87 -11.92 14.58
#